data_7f99a18dc9802fe77fcf1cd60ca3d11e
#
_entry.id   7f99a18dc9802fe77fcf1cd60ca3d11e
#
_cell.length_a   1.000
_cell.length_b   1.000
_cell.length_c   1.000
_cell.angle_alpha   90.00
_cell.angle_beta   90.00
_cell.angle_gamma   90.00
#
_symmetry.space_group_name_H-M   'P 1'
#
loop_
_entity.id
_entity.type
_entity.pdbx_description
1 polymer ?
#
loop_
_entity_poly.entity_id
_entity_poly.type
_entity_poly.pdbx_seq_one_letter_code
_entity_poly.pdbx_strand_id
1 'polypeptide(L)'
;VKLLASDLAIAIGGRLVGPDTEIDGATFDSRQVLRHHLFVPIVAERDGHDFIGDALKAGAGAYLTSRPEIVEGLGGTAIVVDDTARALIDAARWGRTQFPASTVVIGVTGSVGKTSTKDLIVAALSSAKRVVANVRSFNNEQGLPVTILNAPLTTEVLVLEMGMRGLGQIDDLCRIARPHIGVITRVGEAHTELVGGIEGVAQAKGELIEALPPQGVAILNADDERVIAMRSRSVAPILSFGESATADVRITDLHLDAHGCALFDVATSSGSASLNLSIPGRHMAHNAAAAIAVGEALGVPLSQMIESLRSASISDRRMQMKTTRNGALLLDDCYNANPTSMAAAIETLAQIPA
;
A
#
# COMPACT_ATOMS: atom_id res chain seq x y z
N VAL A 1 1.65 -15.84 6.19
CA VAL A 1 0.68 -16.64 6.97
C VAL A 1 1.00 -18.10 6.73
N LYS A 2 1.33 -18.85 7.79
CA LYS A 2 1.54 -20.30 7.71
C LYS A 2 0.21 -21.04 7.82
N LEU A 3 -0.09 -21.88 6.84
CA LEU A 3 -1.38 -22.56 6.65
C LEU A 3 -1.15 -23.99 6.17
N LEU A 4 -2.11 -24.88 6.39
CA LEU A 4 -2.16 -26.18 5.69
C LEU A 4 -2.90 -26.00 4.35
N ALA A 5 -2.45 -26.73 3.33
CA ALA A 5 -3.11 -26.71 2.02
C ALA A 5 -4.55 -27.20 2.09
N SER A 6 -4.85 -28.15 2.99
CA SER A 6 -6.22 -28.63 3.26
C SER A 6 -7.13 -27.56 3.85
N ASP A 7 -6.62 -26.78 4.82
CA ASP A 7 -7.42 -25.71 5.44
C ASP A 7 -7.72 -24.60 4.41
N LEU A 8 -6.71 -24.25 3.60
CA LEU A 8 -6.90 -23.29 2.53
C LEU A 8 -7.90 -23.79 1.49
N ALA A 9 -7.78 -25.05 1.05
CA ALA A 9 -8.70 -25.64 0.07
C ALA A 9 -10.16 -25.55 0.56
N ILE A 10 -10.41 -25.90 1.83
CA ILE A 10 -11.73 -25.78 2.44
C ILE A 10 -12.21 -24.31 2.42
N ALA A 11 -11.33 -23.38 2.84
CA ALA A 11 -11.68 -21.97 2.99
C ALA A 11 -12.05 -21.29 1.65
N ILE A 12 -11.46 -21.73 0.54
CA ILE A 12 -11.71 -21.17 -0.80
C ILE A 12 -12.64 -22.04 -1.65
N GLY A 13 -13.24 -23.10 -1.08
CA GLY A 13 -14.13 -24.01 -1.80
C GLY A 13 -13.42 -24.85 -2.87
N GLY A 14 -12.10 -25.04 -2.75
CA GLY A 14 -11.30 -25.83 -3.65
C GLY A 14 -11.20 -27.31 -3.24
N ARG A 15 -10.72 -28.16 -4.15
CA ARG A 15 -10.45 -29.58 -3.91
C ARG A 15 -8.95 -29.84 -3.83
N LEU A 16 -8.47 -30.31 -2.69
CA LEU A 16 -7.08 -30.72 -2.52
C LEU A 16 -6.79 -32.02 -3.27
N VAL A 17 -5.66 -32.06 -3.99
CA VAL A 17 -5.12 -33.24 -4.69
C VAL A 17 -3.62 -33.34 -4.37
N GLY A 18 -3.19 -34.50 -3.91
CA GLY A 18 -1.82 -34.76 -3.47
C GLY A 18 -1.68 -34.71 -1.95
N PRO A 19 -0.43 -34.70 -1.45
CA PRO A 19 -0.17 -34.66 0.00
C PRO A 19 -0.59 -33.32 0.61
N ASP A 20 -1.03 -33.33 1.87
CA ASP A 20 -1.25 -32.08 2.59
C ASP A 20 0.09 -31.47 2.99
N THR A 21 0.31 -30.20 2.65
CA THR A 21 1.59 -29.51 2.85
C THR A 21 1.38 -28.16 3.55
N GLU A 22 2.41 -27.72 4.26
CA GLU A 22 2.46 -26.37 4.83
C GLU A 22 2.69 -25.35 3.71
N ILE A 23 1.88 -24.28 3.72
CA ILE A 23 2.02 -23.10 2.85
C ILE A 23 2.48 -21.95 3.72
N ASP A 24 3.53 -21.22 3.27
CA ASP A 24 4.05 -20.03 3.95
C ASP A 24 4.18 -18.88 2.93
N GLY A 25 3.08 -18.19 2.69
CA GLY A 25 2.97 -17.12 1.71
C GLY A 25 2.48 -17.58 0.33
N ALA A 26 2.41 -16.63 -0.61
CA ALA A 26 1.92 -16.84 -1.96
C ALA A 26 2.64 -15.96 -2.98
N THR A 27 2.66 -16.39 -4.24
CA THR A 27 3.11 -15.58 -5.38
C THR A 27 2.40 -16.02 -6.66
N PHE A 28 2.22 -15.08 -7.58
CA PHE A 28 1.77 -15.34 -8.96
C PHE A 28 2.92 -15.24 -9.99
N ASP A 29 4.15 -14.94 -9.54
CA ASP A 29 5.35 -14.92 -10.38
C ASP A 29 6.23 -16.14 -10.05
N SER A 30 6.36 -17.09 -10.99
CA SER A 30 7.14 -18.32 -10.80
C SER A 30 8.63 -18.07 -10.51
N ARG A 31 9.16 -16.89 -10.90
CA ARG A 31 10.55 -16.47 -10.63
C ARG A 31 10.77 -15.97 -9.20
N GLN A 32 9.67 -15.69 -8.46
CA GLN A 32 9.68 -15.18 -7.09
C GLN A 32 9.18 -16.21 -6.07
N VAL A 33 9.05 -17.45 -6.50
CA VAL A 33 8.66 -18.55 -5.60
C VAL A 33 9.73 -18.73 -4.54
N LEU A 34 9.29 -18.71 -3.28
CA LEU A 34 10.08 -19.15 -2.14
C LEU A 34 9.59 -20.53 -1.70
N ARG A 35 10.42 -21.22 -0.89
CA ARG A 35 10.06 -22.53 -0.36
C ARG A 35 8.73 -22.44 0.42
N HIS A 36 7.84 -23.41 0.17
CA HIS A 36 6.50 -23.48 0.74
C HIS A 36 5.50 -22.39 0.29
N HIS A 37 5.84 -21.56 -0.72
CA HIS A 37 4.84 -20.65 -1.27
C HIS A 37 3.69 -21.41 -1.95
N LEU A 38 2.49 -20.83 -1.87
CA LEU A 38 1.39 -21.12 -2.78
C LEU A 38 1.69 -20.43 -4.12
N PHE A 39 1.83 -21.18 -5.19
CA PHE A 39 1.86 -20.60 -6.52
C PHE A 39 0.46 -20.42 -7.06
N VAL A 40 0.15 -19.22 -7.54
CA VAL A 40 -1.17 -18.86 -8.08
C VAL A 40 -1.03 -18.50 -9.55
N PRO A 41 -1.34 -19.41 -10.48
CA PRO A 41 -1.31 -19.09 -11.90
C PRO A 41 -2.44 -18.12 -12.25
N ILE A 42 -2.09 -16.97 -12.82
CA ILE A 42 -3.04 -15.98 -13.32
C ILE A 42 -3.13 -16.12 -14.85
N VAL A 43 -4.33 -16.19 -15.36
CA VAL A 43 -4.57 -16.18 -16.81
C VAL A 43 -4.65 -14.75 -17.30
N ALA A 44 -3.68 -14.34 -18.12
CA ALA A 44 -3.55 -13.03 -18.73
C ALA A 44 -3.17 -13.20 -20.22
N GLU A 45 -2.30 -12.36 -20.79
CA GLU A 45 -1.73 -12.56 -22.13
C GLU A 45 -1.00 -13.92 -22.26
N ARG A 46 -0.41 -14.37 -21.17
CA ARG A 46 0.13 -15.73 -21.00
C ARG A 46 -0.67 -16.43 -19.92
N ASP A 47 -0.84 -17.74 -20.09
CA ASP A 47 -1.48 -18.56 -19.08
C ASP A 47 -0.46 -18.94 -17.99
N GLY A 48 -0.73 -18.50 -16.75
CA GLY A 48 0.12 -18.81 -15.61
C GLY A 48 0.25 -20.30 -15.31
N HIS A 49 -0.69 -21.13 -15.76
CA HIS A 49 -0.63 -22.59 -15.58
C HIS A 49 0.59 -23.23 -16.26
N ASP A 50 1.11 -22.63 -17.34
CA ASP A 50 2.30 -23.12 -18.05
C ASP A 50 3.58 -23.03 -17.18
N PHE A 51 3.55 -22.25 -16.09
CA PHE A 51 4.68 -22.03 -15.18
C PHE A 51 4.59 -22.83 -13.88
N ILE A 52 3.57 -23.66 -13.68
CA ILE A 52 3.41 -24.48 -12.44
C ILE A 52 4.61 -25.41 -12.27
N GLY A 53 5.06 -26.06 -13.35
CA GLY A 53 6.23 -26.95 -13.29
C GLY A 53 7.50 -26.24 -12.84
N ASP A 54 7.71 -24.99 -13.24
CA ASP A 54 8.86 -24.19 -12.80
C ASP A 54 8.70 -23.73 -11.34
N ALA A 55 7.50 -23.38 -10.93
CA ALA A 55 7.19 -23.03 -9.53
C ALA A 55 7.44 -24.22 -8.59
N LEU A 56 7.06 -25.43 -8.97
CA LEU A 56 7.33 -26.66 -8.20
C LEU A 56 8.83 -26.94 -8.09
N LYS A 57 9.60 -26.80 -9.19
CA LYS A 57 11.07 -26.91 -9.16
C LYS A 57 11.72 -25.87 -8.27
N ALA A 58 11.15 -24.66 -8.19
CA ALA A 58 11.62 -23.58 -7.31
C ALA A 58 11.24 -23.80 -5.83
N GLY A 59 10.41 -24.80 -5.50
CA GLY A 59 10.07 -25.18 -4.13
C GLY A 59 8.71 -24.71 -3.65
N ALA A 60 7.77 -24.43 -4.57
CA ALA A 60 6.38 -24.17 -4.19
C ALA A 60 5.84 -25.34 -3.34
N GLY A 61 5.20 -25.02 -2.22
CA GLY A 61 4.56 -26.02 -1.35
C GLY A 61 3.26 -26.54 -1.95
N ALA A 62 2.51 -25.67 -2.61
CA ALA A 62 1.27 -26.01 -3.31
C ALA A 62 1.06 -25.04 -4.50
N TYR A 63 0.12 -25.39 -5.35
CA TYR A 63 -0.35 -24.50 -6.42
C TYR A 63 -1.87 -24.54 -6.56
N LEU A 64 -2.45 -23.43 -6.99
CA LEU A 64 -3.82 -23.40 -7.47
C LEU A 64 -3.87 -23.86 -8.93
N THR A 65 -4.98 -24.41 -9.36
CA THR A 65 -5.24 -24.68 -10.76
C THR A 65 -6.73 -24.74 -11.07
N SER A 66 -7.11 -24.15 -12.22
CA SER A 66 -8.44 -24.35 -12.81
C SER A 66 -8.46 -25.44 -13.89
N ARG A 67 -7.35 -26.20 -14.02
CA ARG A 67 -7.13 -27.27 -15.01
C ARG A 67 -6.88 -28.60 -14.29
N PRO A 68 -7.91 -29.33 -13.84
CA PRO A 68 -7.73 -30.57 -13.11
C PRO A 68 -6.98 -31.65 -13.88
N GLU A 69 -7.03 -31.63 -15.21
CA GLU A 69 -6.39 -32.59 -16.11
C GLU A 69 -4.86 -32.55 -16.08
N ILE A 70 -4.25 -31.41 -15.67
CA ILE A 70 -2.77 -31.31 -15.63
C ILE A 70 -2.18 -31.85 -14.34
N VAL A 71 -2.97 -32.10 -13.32
CA VAL A 71 -2.51 -32.40 -11.95
C VAL A 71 -1.72 -33.71 -11.89
N GLU A 72 -2.20 -34.77 -12.56
CA GLU A 72 -1.53 -36.08 -12.56
C GLU A 72 -0.14 -35.99 -13.22
N GLY A 73 0.01 -35.18 -14.28
CA GLY A 73 1.29 -35.03 -14.99
C GLY A 73 2.31 -34.17 -14.27
N LEU A 74 1.85 -33.22 -13.44
CA LEU A 74 2.72 -32.28 -12.72
C LEU A 74 3.13 -32.80 -11.33
N GLY A 75 2.25 -33.53 -10.65
CA GLY A 75 2.45 -33.99 -9.28
C GLY A 75 2.42 -32.84 -8.26
N GLY A 76 2.97 -33.06 -7.07
CA GLY A 76 2.98 -32.07 -5.99
C GLY A 76 1.59 -31.93 -5.32
N THR A 77 1.38 -30.79 -4.66
CA THR A 77 0.11 -30.46 -3.99
C THR A 77 -0.66 -29.44 -4.79
N ALA A 78 -1.79 -29.84 -5.34
CA ALA A 78 -2.71 -28.98 -6.08
C ALA A 78 -3.95 -28.66 -5.29
N ILE A 79 -4.42 -27.42 -5.37
CA ILE A 79 -5.77 -27.02 -4.95
C ILE A 79 -6.53 -26.68 -6.23
N VAL A 80 -7.45 -27.53 -6.62
CA VAL A 80 -8.28 -27.36 -7.82
C VAL A 80 -9.45 -26.44 -7.50
N VAL A 81 -9.58 -25.38 -8.29
CA VAL A 81 -10.59 -24.33 -8.16
C VAL A 81 -11.19 -23.99 -9.53
N ASP A 82 -12.32 -23.30 -9.59
CA ASP A 82 -12.91 -22.88 -10.86
C ASP A 82 -12.16 -21.69 -11.50
N ASP A 83 -11.67 -20.76 -10.66
CA ASP A 83 -10.95 -19.55 -11.06
C ASP A 83 -9.83 -19.25 -10.06
N THR A 84 -8.58 -19.26 -10.52
CA THR A 84 -7.41 -19.06 -9.68
C THR A 84 -7.25 -17.61 -9.20
N ALA A 85 -7.69 -16.63 -10.01
CA ALA A 85 -7.64 -15.21 -9.60
C ALA A 85 -8.69 -14.94 -8.50
N ARG A 86 -9.89 -15.50 -8.64
CA ARG A 86 -10.93 -15.42 -7.61
C ARG A 86 -10.48 -16.15 -6.33
N ALA A 87 -9.92 -17.35 -6.47
CA ALA A 87 -9.41 -18.13 -5.36
C ALA A 87 -8.29 -17.41 -4.59
N LEU A 88 -7.43 -16.63 -5.26
CA LEU A 88 -6.43 -15.78 -4.61
C LEU A 88 -7.09 -14.72 -3.71
N ILE A 89 -8.15 -14.07 -4.19
CA ILE A 89 -8.91 -13.09 -3.42
C ILE A 89 -9.53 -13.75 -2.18
N ASP A 90 -10.16 -14.89 -2.35
CA ASP A 90 -10.82 -15.60 -1.26
C ASP A 90 -9.80 -16.17 -0.25
N ALA A 91 -8.63 -16.63 -0.72
CA ALA A 91 -7.49 -17.00 0.12
C ALA A 91 -7.00 -15.82 0.98
N ALA A 92 -6.88 -14.63 0.39
CA ALA A 92 -6.47 -13.44 1.13
C ALA A 92 -7.53 -12.96 2.13
N ARG A 93 -8.82 -13.04 1.78
CA ARG A 93 -9.93 -12.75 2.72
C ARG A 93 -9.88 -13.69 3.92
N TRP A 94 -9.69 -14.97 3.69
CA TRP A 94 -9.53 -15.96 4.76
C TRP A 94 -8.23 -15.72 5.52
N GLY A 95 -7.09 -15.55 4.84
CA GLY A 95 -5.81 -15.23 5.45
C GLY A 95 -5.87 -13.99 6.35
N ARG A 96 -6.64 -12.95 5.96
CA ARG A 96 -6.88 -11.75 6.78
C ARG A 96 -7.57 -12.09 8.11
N THR A 97 -8.39 -13.12 8.17
CA THR A 97 -9.06 -13.53 9.41
C THR A 97 -8.14 -14.31 10.38
N GLN A 98 -6.98 -14.76 9.90
CA GLN A 98 -6.00 -15.48 10.73
C GLN A 98 -5.14 -14.55 11.59
N PHE A 99 -5.08 -13.24 11.23
CA PHE A 99 -4.33 -12.28 12.04
C PHE A 99 -5.02 -12.03 13.39
N PRO A 100 -4.22 -11.75 14.44
CA PRO A 100 -4.77 -11.29 15.72
C PRO A 100 -5.75 -10.14 15.56
N ALA A 101 -6.78 -10.08 16.39
CA ALA A 101 -7.74 -8.97 16.38
C ALA A 101 -7.08 -7.60 16.65
N SER A 102 -5.90 -7.60 17.28
CA SER A 102 -5.09 -6.40 17.52
C SER A 102 -4.29 -5.91 16.30
N THR A 103 -4.24 -6.70 15.22
CA THR A 103 -3.54 -6.27 14.00
C THR A 103 -4.32 -5.18 13.30
N VAL A 104 -3.72 -3.99 13.20
CA VAL A 104 -4.32 -2.86 12.52
C VAL A 104 -4.00 -2.91 11.03
N VAL A 105 -5.00 -2.66 10.19
CA VAL A 105 -4.83 -2.52 8.74
C VAL A 105 -5.08 -1.08 8.34
N ILE A 106 -4.14 -0.52 7.58
CA ILE A 106 -4.16 0.84 7.06
C ILE A 106 -4.29 0.77 5.55
N GLY A 107 -5.36 1.33 4.99
CA GLY A 107 -5.51 1.55 3.57
C GLY A 107 -4.97 2.92 3.17
N VAL A 108 -4.20 3.01 2.09
CA VAL A 108 -3.68 4.28 1.56
C VAL A 108 -4.07 4.42 0.10
N THR A 109 -4.83 5.46 -0.23
CA THR A 109 -5.17 5.77 -1.63
C THR A 109 -4.99 7.25 -1.94
N GLY A 110 -5.09 7.61 -3.21
CA GLY A 110 -4.94 8.96 -3.73
C GLY A 110 -4.53 8.94 -5.21
N SER A 111 -4.56 10.06 -5.89
CA SER A 111 -4.06 10.17 -7.27
C SER A 111 -2.54 10.18 -7.29
N VAL A 112 -1.90 10.93 -6.38
CA VAL A 112 -0.46 11.04 -6.18
C VAL A 112 -0.09 10.82 -4.72
N GLY A 113 1.16 10.48 -4.43
CA GLY A 113 1.71 10.37 -3.08
C GLY A 113 1.45 9.04 -2.37
N LYS A 114 0.63 8.13 -2.88
CA LYS A 114 0.27 6.85 -2.23
C LYS A 114 1.48 6.06 -1.72
N THR A 115 2.40 5.72 -2.61
CA THR A 115 3.57 4.89 -2.29
C THR A 115 4.50 5.61 -1.32
N SER A 116 4.78 6.89 -1.57
CA SER A 116 5.64 7.68 -0.68
C SER A 116 5.01 7.82 0.72
N THR A 117 3.69 8.04 0.80
CA THR A 117 2.98 8.06 2.08
C THR A 117 3.03 6.70 2.78
N LYS A 118 2.80 5.61 2.06
CA LYS A 118 2.93 4.23 2.58
C LYS A 118 4.34 4.00 3.15
N ASP A 119 5.38 4.37 2.41
CA ASP A 119 6.77 4.20 2.84
C ASP A 119 7.08 5.05 4.09
N LEU A 120 6.59 6.30 4.15
CA LEU A 120 6.76 7.16 5.31
C LEU A 120 5.93 6.68 6.52
N ILE A 121 4.75 6.09 6.32
CA ILE A 121 3.99 5.42 7.41
C ILE A 121 4.82 4.24 7.97
N VAL A 122 5.39 3.41 7.10
CA VAL A 122 6.28 2.32 7.54
C VAL A 122 7.44 2.87 8.35
N ALA A 123 8.12 3.91 7.87
CA ALA A 123 9.22 4.54 8.58
C ALA A 123 8.79 5.07 9.96
N ALA A 124 7.70 5.84 10.01
CA ALA A 124 7.20 6.45 11.25
C ALA A 124 6.82 5.41 12.33
N LEU A 125 6.35 4.23 11.92
CA LEU A 125 5.85 3.21 12.84
C LEU A 125 6.89 2.14 13.21
N SER A 126 7.92 1.92 12.38
CA SER A 126 8.84 0.77 12.51
C SER A 126 9.65 0.73 13.81
N SER A 127 9.85 1.87 14.49
CA SER A 127 10.51 1.91 15.80
C SER A 127 9.62 1.39 16.95
N ALA A 128 8.28 1.38 16.75
CA ALA A 128 7.30 1.04 17.78
C ALA A 128 6.47 -0.20 17.46
N LYS A 129 6.39 -0.60 16.19
CA LYS A 129 5.49 -1.65 15.69
C LYS A 129 6.18 -2.57 14.68
N ARG A 130 5.74 -3.82 14.60
CA ARG A 130 6.09 -4.73 13.51
C ARG A 130 5.17 -4.43 12.32
N VAL A 131 5.72 -3.71 11.34
CA VAL A 131 4.98 -3.21 10.18
C VAL A 131 5.29 -4.04 8.95
N VAL A 132 4.27 -4.41 8.18
CA VAL A 132 4.38 -4.98 6.84
C VAL A 132 3.60 -4.10 5.87
N ALA A 133 4.16 -3.87 4.69
CA ALA A 133 3.50 -3.12 3.62
C ALA A 133 3.66 -3.83 2.28
N ASN A 134 2.79 -3.52 1.33
CA ASN A 134 2.95 -4.06 -0.02
C ASN A 134 4.22 -3.54 -0.69
N VAL A 135 4.92 -4.46 -1.33
CA VAL A 135 6.16 -4.19 -2.06
C VAL A 135 5.81 -3.45 -3.36
N ARG A 136 6.56 -2.40 -3.68
CA ARG A 136 6.33 -1.58 -4.87
C ARG A 136 4.87 -1.09 -4.92
N SER A 137 4.23 -1.19 -6.10
CA SER A 137 2.83 -0.84 -6.34
C SER A 137 1.94 -2.07 -6.49
N PHE A 138 2.14 -3.10 -5.66
CA PHE A 138 1.21 -4.25 -5.59
C PHE A 138 -0.10 -3.82 -4.91
N ASN A 139 -0.82 -2.90 -5.56
CA ASN A 139 -1.94 -2.14 -5.02
C ASN A 139 -3.30 -2.48 -5.67
N ASN A 140 -3.35 -3.59 -6.41
CA ASN A 140 -4.52 -4.08 -7.12
C ASN A 140 -5.02 -5.43 -6.56
N GLU A 141 -6.03 -6.01 -7.21
CA GLU A 141 -6.70 -7.27 -6.86
C GLU A 141 -5.80 -8.51 -6.88
N GLN A 142 -4.58 -8.42 -7.37
CA GLN A 142 -3.59 -9.50 -7.34
C GLN A 142 -2.49 -9.23 -6.30
N GLY A 143 -1.97 -8.02 -6.26
CA GLY A 143 -0.84 -7.64 -5.42
C GLY A 143 -1.20 -7.48 -3.94
N LEU A 144 -2.35 -6.90 -3.63
CA LEU A 144 -2.82 -6.74 -2.24
C LEU A 144 -3.10 -8.10 -1.58
N PRO A 145 -3.78 -9.09 -2.21
CA PRO A 145 -3.92 -10.44 -1.69
C PRO A 145 -2.59 -11.11 -1.34
N VAL A 146 -1.63 -11.06 -2.26
CA VAL A 146 -0.29 -11.65 -2.03
C VAL A 146 0.41 -10.98 -0.84
N THR A 147 0.27 -9.67 -0.68
CA THR A 147 0.83 -8.96 0.49
C THR A 147 0.26 -9.48 1.80
N ILE A 148 -1.06 -9.69 1.87
CA ILE A 148 -1.72 -10.24 3.08
C ILE A 148 -1.23 -11.65 3.37
N LEU A 149 -1.18 -12.51 2.36
CA LEU A 149 -0.75 -13.92 2.52
C LEU A 149 0.72 -14.05 2.90
N ASN A 150 1.57 -13.11 2.49
CA ASN A 150 3.01 -13.10 2.81
C ASN A 150 3.32 -12.45 4.18
N ALA A 151 2.38 -11.75 4.78
CA ALA A 151 2.63 -11.10 6.06
C ALA A 151 2.64 -12.13 7.21
N PRO A 152 3.67 -12.11 8.09
CA PRO A 152 3.72 -12.97 9.27
C PRO A 152 2.55 -12.69 10.23
N LEU A 153 2.03 -13.70 10.92
CA LEU A 153 0.96 -13.52 11.91
C LEU A 153 1.38 -12.66 13.13
N THR A 154 2.68 -12.42 13.28
CA THR A 154 3.23 -11.49 14.28
C THR A 154 3.13 -10.03 13.88
N THR A 155 2.65 -9.74 12.66
CA THR A 155 2.46 -8.37 12.16
C THR A 155 1.46 -7.61 13.00
N GLU A 156 1.85 -6.43 13.48
CA GLU A 156 0.98 -5.55 14.27
C GLU A 156 0.25 -4.53 13.39
N VAL A 157 0.90 -4.11 12.29
CA VAL A 157 0.35 -3.14 11.35
C VAL A 157 0.59 -3.59 9.92
N LEU A 158 -0.50 -3.68 9.13
CA LEU A 158 -0.46 -3.88 7.68
C LEU A 158 -0.74 -2.54 7.00
N VAL A 159 0.19 -2.04 6.19
CA VAL A 159 0.00 -0.81 5.41
C VAL A 159 -0.20 -1.18 3.95
N LEU A 160 -1.40 -1.00 3.44
CA LEU A 160 -1.82 -1.45 2.12
C LEU A 160 -2.14 -0.26 1.21
N GLU A 161 -1.27 -0.03 0.23
CA GLU A 161 -1.58 0.88 -0.86
C GLU A 161 -2.71 0.30 -1.71
N MET A 162 -3.72 1.12 -2.02
CA MET A 162 -4.90 0.75 -2.79
C MET A 162 -5.01 1.62 -4.04
N GLY A 163 -4.83 0.99 -5.20
CA GLY A 163 -4.97 1.61 -6.51
C GLY A 163 -6.32 1.31 -7.13
N MET A 164 -6.75 2.14 -8.10
CA MET A 164 -7.96 1.91 -8.87
C MET A 164 -7.81 2.43 -10.30
N ARG A 165 -8.58 1.87 -11.20
CA ARG A 165 -8.84 2.34 -12.58
C ARG A 165 -10.33 2.62 -12.81
N GLY A 166 -11.22 2.17 -11.92
CA GLY A 166 -12.66 2.31 -12.00
C GLY A 166 -13.33 2.44 -10.64
N LEU A 167 -14.61 2.80 -10.65
CA LEU A 167 -15.48 2.79 -9.46
C LEU A 167 -15.64 1.36 -8.94
N GLY A 168 -15.82 1.21 -7.63
CA GLY A 168 -16.00 -0.07 -6.93
C GLY A 168 -14.70 -0.82 -6.62
N GLN A 169 -13.59 -0.48 -7.29
CA GLN A 169 -12.33 -1.23 -7.11
C GLN A 169 -11.67 -0.99 -5.75
N ILE A 170 -11.77 0.21 -5.18
CA ILE A 170 -11.28 0.46 -3.81
C ILE A 170 -12.17 -0.28 -2.79
N ASP A 171 -13.48 -0.30 -2.99
CA ASP A 171 -14.40 -1.08 -2.14
C ASP A 171 -14.06 -2.58 -2.18
N ASP A 172 -13.79 -3.14 -3.37
CA ASP A 172 -13.36 -4.53 -3.51
C ASP A 172 -12.07 -4.82 -2.72
N LEU A 173 -11.06 -3.92 -2.80
CA LEU A 173 -9.83 -4.05 -2.02
C LEU A 173 -10.11 -3.91 -0.51
N CYS A 174 -11.01 -3.03 -0.11
CA CYS A 174 -11.42 -2.88 1.29
C CYS A 174 -12.14 -4.14 1.82
N ARG A 175 -12.95 -4.80 1.01
CA ARG A 175 -13.60 -6.08 1.36
C ARG A 175 -12.58 -7.21 1.61
N ILE A 176 -11.41 -7.14 0.97
CA ILE A 176 -10.30 -8.08 1.21
C ILE A 176 -9.54 -7.68 2.49
N ALA A 177 -9.11 -6.43 2.57
CA ALA A 177 -8.18 -5.91 3.57
C ALA A 177 -8.85 -5.63 4.93
N ARG A 178 -10.12 -5.19 4.93
CA ARG A 178 -10.88 -4.70 6.09
C ARG A 178 -10.07 -3.65 6.87
N PRO A 179 -9.83 -2.46 6.28
CA PRO A 179 -9.01 -1.44 6.89
C PRO A 179 -9.67 -0.85 8.16
N HIS A 180 -8.83 -0.53 9.15
CA HIS A 180 -9.21 0.20 10.35
C HIS A 180 -8.90 1.69 10.20
N ILE A 181 -7.86 2.01 9.43
CA ILE A 181 -7.44 3.38 9.14
C ILE A 181 -7.43 3.55 7.62
N GLY A 182 -8.02 4.62 7.13
CA GLY A 182 -8.03 5.00 5.72
C GLY A 182 -7.34 6.33 5.51
N VAL A 183 -6.35 6.39 4.63
CA VAL A 183 -5.58 7.60 4.31
C VAL A 183 -5.87 8.01 2.88
N ILE A 184 -6.35 9.23 2.67
CA ILE A 184 -6.51 9.84 1.34
C ILE A 184 -5.46 10.94 1.19
N THR A 185 -4.50 10.74 0.26
CA THR A 185 -3.41 11.70 0.08
C THR A 185 -3.83 12.94 -0.70
N ARG A 186 -4.29 12.75 -1.94
CA ARG A 186 -4.74 13.82 -2.82
C ARG A 186 -5.62 13.29 -3.94
N VAL A 187 -6.58 14.11 -4.41
CA VAL A 187 -7.36 13.88 -5.63
C VAL A 187 -6.81 14.78 -6.75
N GLY A 188 -6.43 14.18 -7.87
CA GLY A 188 -5.88 14.87 -9.03
C GLY A 188 -6.24 14.15 -10.33
N GLU A 189 -5.85 14.72 -11.45
CA GLU A 189 -6.12 14.21 -12.80
C GLU A 189 -5.33 12.93 -13.10
N ALA A 190 -5.78 11.82 -12.52
CA ALA A 190 -5.27 10.49 -12.82
C ALA A 190 -6.46 9.54 -13.06
N HIS A 191 -6.44 8.81 -14.18
CA HIS A 191 -7.51 7.89 -14.59
C HIS A 191 -8.89 8.57 -14.80
N THR A 192 -8.94 9.86 -15.08
CA THR A 192 -10.17 10.66 -15.21
C THR A 192 -11.08 10.16 -16.33
N GLU A 193 -10.52 9.65 -17.43
CA GLU A 193 -11.26 9.14 -18.58
C GLU A 193 -12.13 7.93 -18.25
N LEU A 194 -11.70 7.10 -17.30
CA LEU A 194 -12.37 5.83 -16.94
C LEU A 194 -13.47 6.00 -15.89
N VAL A 195 -13.51 7.12 -15.18
CA VAL A 195 -14.43 7.35 -14.05
C VAL A 195 -15.29 8.60 -14.17
N GLY A 196 -15.29 9.23 -15.35
CA GLY A 196 -16.14 10.43 -15.60
C GLY A 196 -15.60 11.72 -15.00
N GLY A 197 -14.26 11.91 -15.06
CA GLY A 197 -13.60 13.13 -14.62
C GLY A 197 -13.08 13.08 -13.18
N ILE A 198 -12.62 14.23 -12.69
CA ILE A 198 -11.98 14.35 -11.36
C ILE A 198 -12.95 14.05 -10.20
N GLU A 199 -14.24 14.34 -10.38
CA GLU A 199 -15.27 14.04 -9.38
C GLU A 199 -15.50 12.52 -9.26
N GLY A 200 -15.45 11.79 -10.37
CA GLY A 200 -15.47 10.33 -10.36
C GLY A 200 -14.23 9.74 -9.68
N VAL A 201 -13.06 10.38 -9.85
CA VAL A 201 -11.84 10.00 -9.10
C VAL A 201 -12.03 10.21 -7.61
N ALA A 202 -12.63 11.34 -7.18
CA ALA A 202 -12.93 11.62 -5.78
C ALA A 202 -13.94 10.60 -5.23
N GLN A 203 -14.99 10.28 -6.01
CA GLN A 203 -15.98 9.28 -5.61
C GLN A 203 -15.34 7.91 -5.37
N ALA A 204 -14.54 7.41 -6.32
CA ALA A 204 -13.88 6.11 -6.22
C ALA A 204 -12.91 6.02 -5.02
N LYS A 205 -12.12 7.08 -4.77
CA LYS A 205 -11.20 7.09 -3.63
C LYS A 205 -11.91 7.18 -2.29
N GLY A 206 -13.05 7.86 -2.23
CA GLY A 206 -13.90 7.95 -1.04
C GLY A 206 -14.49 6.61 -0.60
N GLU A 207 -14.54 5.59 -1.48
CA GLU A 207 -14.93 4.22 -1.12
C GLU A 207 -14.09 3.67 0.06
N LEU A 208 -12.80 4.07 0.16
CA LEU A 208 -11.97 3.71 1.31
C LEU A 208 -12.53 4.27 2.62
N ILE A 209 -13.03 5.49 2.61
CA ILE A 209 -13.56 6.16 3.81
C ILE A 209 -14.91 5.56 4.21
N GLU A 210 -15.74 5.22 3.24
CA GLU A 210 -17.03 4.55 3.48
C GLU A 210 -16.87 3.14 4.06
N ALA A 211 -15.77 2.46 3.71
CA ALA A 211 -15.49 1.11 4.18
C ALA A 211 -14.96 1.03 5.62
N LEU A 212 -14.65 2.16 6.26
CA LEU A 212 -14.09 2.18 7.61
C LEU A 212 -15.17 1.85 8.66
N PRO A 213 -14.83 1.05 9.68
CA PRO A 213 -15.72 0.81 10.80
C PRO A 213 -15.83 2.07 11.69
N PRO A 214 -16.90 2.21 12.50
CA PRO A 214 -17.06 3.35 13.41
C PRO A 214 -15.91 3.56 14.41
N GLN A 215 -15.17 2.49 14.73
CA GLN A 215 -14.00 2.52 15.62
C GLN A 215 -12.69 2.78 14.85
N GLY A 216 -12.76 2.92 13.53
CA GLY A 216 -11.64 3.25 12.67
C GLY A 216 -11.28 4.74 12.72
N VAL A 217 -10.36 5.15 11.84
CA VAL A 217 -9.98 6.57 11.67
C VAL A 217 -9.82 6.89 10.18
N ALA A 218 -10.47 7.95 9.73
CA ALA A 218 -10.28 8.51 8.39
C ALA A 218 -9.23 9.63 8.46
N ILE A 219 -8.12 9.50 7.71
CA ILE A 219 -7.06 10.49 7.65
C ILE A 219 -7.14 11.23 6.32
N LEU A 220 -7.47 12.52 6.37
CA LEU A 220 -7.82 13.33 5.22
C LEU A 220 -6.90 14.54 5.06
N ASN A 221 -6.47 14.81 3.82
CA ASN A 221 -5.73 16.02 3.48
C ASN A 221 -6.65 17.25 3.55
N ALA A 222 -6.36 18.17 4.48
CA ALA A 222 -7.14 19.39 4.69
C ALA A 222 -6.92 20.45 3.60
N ASP A 223 -5.84 20.33 2.82
CA ASP A 223 -5.47 21.27 1.77
C ASP A 223 -6.05 20.86 0.39
N ASP A 224 -6.79 19.76 0.33
CA ASP A 224 -7.48 19.31 -0.86
C ASP A 224 -9.00 19.32 -0.58
N GLU A 225 -9.71 20.22 -1.23
CA GLU A 225 -11.16 20.43 -1.03
C GLU A 225 -11.99 19.17 -1.28
N ARG A 226 -11.59 18.35 -2.27
CA ARG A 226 -12.27 17.09 -2.59
C ARG A 226 -12.01 16.04 -1.53
N VAL A 227 -10.78 15.99 -1.01
CA VAL A 227 -10.42 15.04 0.04
C VAL A 227 -11.13 15.39 1.34
N ILE A 228 -11.06 16.65 1.79
CA ILE A 228 -11.68 17.03 3.05
C ILE A 228 -13.22 16.95 2.99
N ALA A 229 -13.83 17.13 1.82
CA ALA A 229 -15.27 16.94 1.64
C ALA A 229 -15.73 15.50 1.89
N MET A 230 -14.83 14.51 1.76
CA MET A 230 -15.13 13.09 2.05
C MET A 230 -15.47 12.84 3.52
N ARG A 231 -15.24 13.80 4.41
CA ARG A 231 -15.64 13.71 5.83
C ARG A 231 -17.11 13.37 6.02
N SER A 232 -17.96 13.84 5.12
CA SER A 232 -19.41 13.57 5.17
C SER A 232 -19.78 12.12 4.83
N ARG A 233 -18.84 11.36 4.27
CA ARG A 233 -18.99 9.94 3.89
C ARG A 233 -18.48 8.99 4.97
N SER A 234 -17.81 9.50 6.01
CA SER A 234 -17.21 8.70 7.08
C SER A 234 -18.15 8.51 8.26
N VAL A 235 -18.26 7.27 8.72
CA VAL A 235 -18.82 6.95 10.04
C VAL A 235 -17.73 6.88 11.12
N ALA A 236 -16.45 6.80 10.69
CA ALA A 236 -15.29 6.82 11.57
C ALA A 236 -14.88 8.26 11.92
N PRO A 237 -14.24 8.50 13.08
CA PRO A 237 -13.59 9.75 13.42
C PRO A 237 -12.64 10.23 12.32
N ILE A 238 -12.53 11.55 12.17
CA ILE A 238 -11.65 12.19 11.18
C ILE A 238 -10.42 12.73 11.90
N LEU A 239 -9.25 12.52 11.31
CA LEU A 239 -8.00 13.18 11.62
C LEU A 239 -7.48 13.82 10.33
N SER A 240 -7.30 15.13 10.33
CA SER A 240 -6.87 15.88 9.14
C SER A 240 -5.40 16.25 9.20
N PHE A 241 -4.74 16.38 8.04
CA PHE A 241 -3.36 16.83 7.94
C PHE A 241 -3.20 17.88 6.82
N GLY A 242 -2.21 18.76 6.96
CA GLY A 242 -1.88 19.75 5.92
C GLY A 242 -1.38 21.06 6.49
N GLU A 243 -1.26 22.09 5.61
CA GLU A 243 -0.88 23.47 5.96
C GLU A 243 -2.09 24.28 6.46
N SER A 244 -3.31 23.81 6.21
CA SER A 244 -4.54 24.47 6.67
C SER A 244 -4.51 24.76 8.17
N ALA A 245 -4.98 25.94 8.57
CA ALA A 245 -5.07 26.33 9.98
C ALA A 245 -5.99 25.41 10.80
N THR A 246 -6.86 24.65 10.14
CA THR A 246 -7.82 23.73 10.76
C THR A 246 -7.36 22.28 10.73
N ALA A 247 -6.15 22.00 10.22
CA ALA A 247 -5.60 20.64 10.23
C ALA A 247 -5.22 20.20 11.64
N ASP A 248 -5.58 18.95 12.01
CA ASP A 248 -5.23 18.35 13.31
C ASP A 248 -3.73 18.06 13.39
N VAL A 249 -3.12 17.60 12.28
CA VAL A 249 -1.67 17.49 12.11
C VAL A 249 -1.26 18.60 11.16
N ARG A 250 -0.87 19.73 11.74
CA ARG A 250 -0.65 20.97 11.00
C ARG A 250 0.81 21.16 10.66
N ILE A 251 1.07 21.43 9.38
CA ILE A 251 2.38 21.85 8.86
C ILE A 251 2.48 23.37 8.95
N THR A 252 3.60 23.88 9.45
CA THR A 252 3.94 25.31 9.45
C THR A 252 5.42 25.48 9.07
N ASP A 253 5.80 26.68 8.67
CA ASP A 253 7.18 27.06 8.32
C ASP A 253 7.85 26.12 7.29
N LEU A 254 7.06 25.69 6.29
CA LEU A 254 7.52 24.76 5.27
C LEU A 254 8.38 25.45 4.21
N HIS A 255 9.64 25.07 4.13
CA HIS A 255 10.61 25.51 3.12
C HIS A 255 11.50 24.35 2.67
N LEU A 256 12.25 24.53 1.59
CA LEU A 256 13.20 23.54 1.09
C LEU A 256 14.64 23.98 1.40
N ASP A 257 15.49 23.00 1.73
CA ASP A 257 16.93 23.22 1.88
C ASP A 257 17.65 23.29 0.53
N ALA A 258 18.97 23.47 0.55
CA ALA A 258 19.80 23.51 -0.64
C ALA A 258 19.78 22.21 -1.48
N HIS A 259 19.31 21.10 -0.93
CA HIS A 259 19.15 19.82 -1.61
C HIS A 259 17.71 19.58 -2.07
N GLY A 260 16.82 20.57 -1.90
CA GLY A 260 15.40 20.45 -2.22
C GLY A 260 14.60 19.60 -1.21
N CYS A 261 15.18 19.27 -0.06
CA CYS A 261 14.51 18.50 0.99
C CYS A 261 13.64 19.40 1.87
N ALA A 262 12.49 18.90 2.30
CA ALA A 262 11.53 19.68 3.08
C ALA A 262 11.96 19.81 4.55
N LEU A 263 12.01 21.07 5.03
CA LEU A 263 12.08 21.44 6.44
C LEU A 263 10.77 22.09 6.82
N PHE A 264 10.21 21.67 7.94
CA PHE A 264 8.93 22.21 8.43
C PHE A 264 8.72 21.91 9.90
N ASP A 265 7.86 22.68 10.52
CA ASP A 265 7.32 22.38 11.84
C ASP A 265 6.00 21.63 11.70
N VAL A 266 5.78 20.67 12.58
CA VAL A 266 4.51 19.95 12.69
C VAL A 266 3.93 20.14 14.09
N ALA A 267 2.66 20.50 14.17
CA ALA A 267 1.89 20.58 15.41
C ALA A 267 0.78 19.53 15.39
N THR A 268 0.64 18.81 16.51
CA THR A 268 -0.36 17.76 16.74
C THR A 268 -1.01 17.94 18.11
N SER A 269 -1.99 17.10 18.44
CA SER A 269 -2.57 17.06 19.80
C SER A 269 -1.55 16.64 20.87
N SER A 270 -0.52 15.88 20.50
CA SER A 270 0.53 15.39 21.40
C SER A 270 1.69 16.39 21.59
N GLY A 271 1.74 17.49 20.83
CA GLY A 271 2.79 18.48 20.86
C GLY A 271 3.24 18.97 19.51
N SER A 272 4.42 19.60 19.45
CA SER A 272 5.01 20.09 18.20
C SER A 272 6.49 19.69 18.09
N ALA A 273 6.96 19.59 16.84
CA ALA A 273 8.35 19.26 16.55
C ALA A 273 8.77 19.79 15.19
N SER A 274 10.06 20.02 14.99
CA SER A 274 10.65 20.34 13.69
C SER A 274 11.14 19.08 13.00
N LEU A 275 10.82 18.93 11.72
CA LEU A 275 11.24 17.81 10.89
C LEU A 275 12.01 18.29 9.68
N ASN A 276 13.18 17.71 9.47
CA ASN A 276 13.95 17.81 8.23
C ASN A 276 13.94 16.43 7.57
N LEU A 277 13.32 16.34 6.40
CA LEU A 277 13.30 15.10 5.60
C LEU A 277 14.59 14.97 4.78
N SER A 278 15.02 13.74 4.53
CA SER A 278 16.12 13.42 3.61
C SER A 278 15.65 13.20 2.16
N ILE A 279 14.38 13.46 1.87
CA ILE A 279 13.73 13.19 0.58
C ILE A 279 13.35 14.54 -0.06
N PRO A 280 13.79 14.82 -1.30
CA PRO A 280 13.44 16.05 -1.98
C PRO A 280 11.95 16.19 -2.27
N GLY A 281 11.48 17.44 -2.25
CA GLY A 281 10.13 17.82 -2.66
C GLY A 281 9.25 18.35 -1.52
N ARG A 282 8.67 19.53 -1.76
CA ARG A 282 7.72 20.18 -0.83
C ARG A 282 6.55 19.26 -0.46
N HIS A 283 6.05 18.49 -1.42
CA HIS A 283 4.94 17.54 -1.22
C HIS A 283 5.27 16.39 -0.26
N MET A 284 6.55 16.12 0.01
CA MET A 284 6.96 15.12 0.99
C MET A 284 6.61 15.50 2.43
N ALA A 285 6.52 16.81 2.72
CA ALA A 285 6.02 17.28 4.02
C ALA A 285 4.56 16.84 4.26
N HIS A 286 3.71 16.93 3.25
CA HIS A 286 2.31 16.46 3.35
C HIS A 286 2.24 14.94 3.51
N ASN A 287 3.06 14.19 2.77
CA ASN A 287 3.12 12.74 2.92
C ASN A 287 3.62 12.33 4.33
N ALA A 288 4.58 13.08 4.89
CA ALA A 288 5.08 12.87 6.25
C ALA A 288 4.03 13.26 7.31
N ALA A 289 3.30 14.35 7.11
CA ALA A 289 2.20 14.73 8.00
C ALA A 289 1.08 13.68 8.02
N ALA A 290 0.76 13.08 6.86
CA ALA A 290 -0.15 11.94 6.80
C ALA A 290 0.38 10.72 7.59
N ALA A 291 1.68 10.45 7.51
CA ALA A 291 2.31 9.37 8.29
C ALA A 291 2.30 9.66 9.80
N ILE A 292 2.54 10.91 10.20
CA ILE A 292 2.41 11.36 11.60
C ILE A 292 0.97 11.21 12.09
N ALA A 293 -0.03 11.59 11.27
CA ALA A 293 -1.44 11.42 11.62
C ALA A 293 -1.81 9.93 11.86
N VAL A 294 -1.24 9.02 11.07
CA VAL A 294 -1.39 7.57 11.30
C VAL A 294 -0.77 7.17 12.64
N GLY A 295 0.43 7.66 12.95
CA GLY A 295 1.10 7.35 14.20
C GLY A 295 0.37 7.92 15.43
N GLU A 296 -0.16 9.16 15.34
CA GLU A 296 -1.04 9.75 16.37
C GLU A 296 -2.26 8.85 16.62
N ALA A 297 -2.95 8.40 15.54
CA ALA A 297 -4.09 7.48 15.66
C ALA A 297 -3.73 6.15 16.34
N LEU A 298 -2.47 5.72 16.27
CA LEU A 298 -1.96 4.50 16.88
C LEU A 298 -1.26 4.71 18.24
N GLY A 299 -1.23 5.96 18.74
CA GLY A 299 -0.61 6.32 20.01
C GLY A 299 0.92 6.21 20.00
N VAL A 300 1.58 6.33 18.84
CA VAL A 300 3.03 6.36 18.73
C VAL A 300 3.55 7.75 19.12
N PRO A 301 4.51 7.87 20.04
CA PRO A 301 5.04 9.15 20.46
C PRO A 301 5.60 9.97 19.30
N LEU A 302 5.25 11.29 19.23
CA LEU A 302 5.68 12.18 18.16
C LEU A 302 7.21 12.20 18.02
N SER A 303 7.96 12.20 19.12
CA SER A 303 9.42 12.20 19.09
C SER A 303 10.03 10.98 18.39
N GLN A 304 9.43 9.80 18.55
CA GLN A 304 9.86 8.56 17.87
C GLN A 304 9.57 8.62 16.36
N MET A 305 8.40 9.15 15.98
CA MET A 305 8.05 9.33 14.58
C MET A 305 9.00 10.31 13.89
N ILE A 306 9.28 11.45 14.51
CA ILE A 306 10.19 12.48 13.99
C ILE A 306 11.60 11.90 13.77
N GLU A 307 12.12 11.17 14.75
CA GLU A 307 13.46 10.55 14.64
C GLU A 307 13.51 9.54 13.48
N SER A 308 12.49 8.70 13.35
CA SER A 308 12.41 7.72 12.27
C SER A 308 12.26 8.37 10.89
N LEU A 309 11.48 9.44 10.79
CA LEU A 309 11.20 10.13 9.53
C LEU A 309 12.42 10.93 9.01
N ARG A 310 13.32 11.40 9.87
CA ARG A 310 14.54 12.12 9.45
C ARG A 310 15.43 11.28 8.54
N SER A 311 15.52 9.98 8.79
CA SER A 311 16.32 9.03 8.01
C SER A 311 15.51 8.16 7.07
N ALA A 312 14.24 8.50 6.87
CA ALA A 312 13.34 7.72 6.02
C ALA A 312 13.82 7.70 4.57
N SER A 313 13.63 6.56 3.94
CA SER A 313 13.80 6.38 2.49
C SER A 313 12.49 5.90 1.89
N ILE A 314 12.27 6.21 0.63
CA ILE A 314 11.10 5.79 -0.12
C ILE A 314 11.49 4.89 -1.30
N SER A 315 10.50 4.22 -1.87
CA SER A 315 10.66 3.32 -3.01
C SER A 315 11.40 3.98 -4.18
N ASP A 316 12.15 3.17 -4.92
CA ASP A 316 12.99 3.59 -6.05
C ASP A 316 12.24 4.42 -7.10
N ARG A 317 13.01 5.29 -7.78
CA ARG A 317 12.56 6.17 -8.88
C ARG A 317 11.44 7.14 -8.47
N ARG A 318 11.48 7.60 -7.21
CA ARG A 318 10.59 8.62 -6.64
C ARG A 318 11.45 9.67 -5.96
N MET A 319 11.55 10.83 -6.60
CA MET A 319 12.31 12.00 -6.09
C MET A 319 13.74 11.66 -5.63
N GLN A 320 14.41 10.68 -6.28
CA GLN A 320 15.76 10.28 -5.90
C GLN A 320 16.80 11.21 -6.50
N MET A 321 17.61 11.81 -5.62
CA MET A 321 18.77 12.59 -6.07
C MET A 321 19.94 11.67 -6.38
N LYS A 322 20.52 11.82 -7.56
CA LYS A 322 21.70 11.09 -8.04
C LYS A 322 22.71 12.07 -8.64
N THR A 323 23.98 11.78 -8.49
CA THR A 323 25.02 12.54 -9.17
C THR A 323 25.54 11.73 -10.34
N THR A 324 25.55 12.33 -11.53
CA THR A 324 26.10 11.73 -12.74
C THR A 324 27.63 11.72 -12.71
N ARG A 325 28.26 10.94 -13.59
CA ARG A 325 29.74 10.86 -13.65
C ARG A 325 30.42 12.18 -13.96
N ASN A 326 29.75 13.11 -14.63
CA ASN A 326 30.25 14.44 -14.96
C ASN A 326 29.84 15.51 -13.92
N GLY A 327 29.32 15.11 -12.78
CA GLY A 327 28.98 15.99 -11.66
C GLY A 327 27.58 16.64 -11.75
N ALA A 328 26.81 16.40 -12.81
CA ALA A 328 25.45 16.93 -12.90
C ALA A 328 24.50 16.24 -11.91
N LEU A 329 23.60 17.00 -11.30
CA LEU A 329 22.52 16.47 -10.46
C LEU A 329 21.39 15.92 -11.33
N LEU A 330 20.90 14.76 -10.98
CA LEU A 330 19.76 14.08 -11.58
C LEU A 330 18.68 13.84 -10.51
N LEU A 331 17.50 14.39 -10.69
CA LEU A 331 16.33 14.06 -9.91
C LEU A 331 15.54 12.95 -10.63
N ASP A 332 15.63 11.72 -10.11
CA ASP A 332 14.96 10.54 -10.68
C ASP A 332 13.57 10.37 -10.06
N ASP A 333 12.53 10.76 -10.80
CA ASP A 333 11.11 10.59 -10.47
C ASP A 333 10.37 9.85 -11.58
N CYS A 334 11.01 8.89 -12.23
CA CYS A 334 10.54 8.25 -13.46
C CYS A 334 9.70 6.97 -13.24
N TYR A 335 9.27 6.68 -12.01
CA TYR A 335 8.40 5.51 -11.76
C TYR A 335 7.05 5.63 -12.48
N ASN A 336 6.43 6.80 -12.43
CA ASN A 336 5.18 7.14 -13.11
C ASN A 336 5.12 8.65 -13.35
N ALA A 337 4.35 9.08 -14.32
CA ALA A 337 4.18 10.49 -14.64
C ALA A 337 2.71 10.85 -14.78
N ASN A 338 2.33 11.98 -14.19
CA ASN A 338 1.08 12.69 -14.43
C ASN A 338 1.33 14.20 -14.24
N PRO A 339 0.44 15.08 -14.70
CA PRO A 339 0.67 16.53 -14.62
C PRO A 339 1.05 17.01 -13.21
N THR A 340 0.37 16.54 -12.18
CA THR A 340 0.60 16.94 -10.78
C THR A 340 1.98 16.51 -10.28
N SER A 341 2.39 15.24 -10.52
CA SER A 341 3.69 14.75 -10.05
C SER A 341 4.84 15.38 -10.82
N MET A 342 4.69 15.57 -12.12
CA MET A 342 5.71 16.24 -12.94
C MET A 342 5.92 17.71 -12.53
N ALA A 343 4.84 18.45 -12.29
CA ALA A 343 4.94 19.82 -11.79
C ALA A 343 5.71 19.87 -10.47
N ALA A 344 5.38 19.00 -9.51
CA ALA A 344 6.06 18.94 -8.21
C ALA A 344 7.57 18.62 -8.34
N ALA A 345 7.95 17.72 -9.26
CA ALA A 345 9.36 17.40 -9.51
C ALA A 345 10.11 18.56 -10.15
N ILE A 346 9.51 19.24 -11.14
CA ILE A 346 10.10 20.42 -11.81
C ILE A 346 10.24 21.59 -10.82
N GLU A 347 9.20 21.86 -10.03
CA GLU A 347 9.24 22.90 -8.99
C GLU A 347 10.34 22.66 -7.96
N THR A 348 10.51 21.39 -7.55
CA THR A 348 11.58 21.00 -6.63
C THR A 348 12.95 21.24 -7.26
N LEU A 349 13.15 20.79 -8.50
CA LEU A 349 14.42 20.95 -9.19
C LEU A 349 14.77 22.43 -9.41
N ALA A 350 13.78 23.26 -9.72
CA ALA A 350 13.96 24.71 -9.92
C ALA A 350 14.41 25.47 -8.65
N GLN A 351 14.19 24.89 -7.45
CA GLN A 351 14.59 25.49 -6.18
C GLN A 351 15.97 25.01 -5.69
N ILE A 352 16.55 24.01 -6.33
CA ILE A 352 17.89 23.53 -6.00
C ILE A 352 18.92 24.44 -6.66
N PRO A 353 19.87 25.03 -5.91
CA PRO A 353 20.93 25.86 -6.48
C PRO A 353 21.76 25.08 -7.52
N ALA A 354 22.12 25.76 -8.63
CA ALA A 354 22.94 25.18 -9.69
C ALA A 354 24.42 25.02 -9.28
#